data_46888f3b9ee8e5dd6d616c478c252603
#
_entry.id   46888f3b9ee8e5dd6d616c478c252603
#
_cell.length_a   1.000
_cell.length_b   1.000
_cell.length_c   1.000
_cell.angle_alpha   90.00
_cell.angle_beta   90.00
_cell.angle_gamma   90.00
#
_symmetry.space_group_name_H-M   'P 1'
#
loop_
_entity.id
_entity.type
_entity.pdbx_description
1 polymer ?
#
loop_
_entity_poly.entity_id
_entity_poly.type
_entity_poly.pdbx_seq_one_letter_code
_entity_poly.pdbx_strand_id
1 'polypeptide(L)'
;MLNEPSLLGECRARAIELLKRNLTPAGILASTPNARSEQRGYTAIFGRDAAICALGMAVSGDRELERAAANGLETLAAHQAPNGQMPKFVDVDGREADFWYLGCIDSTLWWLLGVEFLDRAGVARGFLRRHRSRVKRAVSWLLAQEHQRFHLLQQNEASDWADIMPRSGFVLYTNALWYRVKVLFGLPHAAETRANFNRLFHPFSAALPEYRRARLLSDYVQKKAKNRELFLSFVNFSFFGEEGDVLGNLLAILAGAADRKASRRVLDALLAAGVHEPYPVRAVVTPIPKTSMLWRPYMARHRQNYAWQYHNGGVWPMIGAFWILALVRAGFGSLARAELTKLAASCAVRGWRFSEWLHGRTLGPRGMPGQSWSAAGFLLAEHVIDGGDDPFDAPARVLGRGMVFA
;
A
#
# COMPACT_ATOMS: atom_id res chain seq x y z
N MET A 1 33.28 -1.54 27.50
CA MET A 1 31.89 -1.05 27.46
C MET A 1 31.31 -1.43 26.09
N LEU A 2 30.44 -2.44 26.05
CA LEU A 2 29.66 -2.73 24.82
C LEU A 2 28.71 -1.54 24.63
N ASN A 3 28.86 -0.79 23.54
CA ASN A 3 27.91 0.26 23.19
C ASN A 3 26.52 -0.38 23.07
N GLU A 4 25.54 0.09 23.86
CA GLU A 4 24.15 -0.29 23.64
C GLU A 4 23.78 0.05 22.18
N PRO A 5 23.15 -0.88 21.44
CA PRO A 5 22.77 -0.60 20.08
C PRO A 5 21.81 0.60 20.04
N SER A 6 22.00 1.49 19.07
CA SER A 6 21.05 2.58 18.83
C SER A 6 19.65 2.03 18.60
N LEU A 7 18.58 2.80 18.92
CA LEU A 7 17.20 2.38 18.69
C LEU A 7 16.97 1.87 17.23
N LEU A 8 17.58 2.51 16.25
CA LEU A 8 17.51 2.08 14.86
C LEU A 8 18.21 0.75 14.62
N GLY A 9 19.42 0.58 15.17
CA GLY A 9 20.19 -0.67 15.06
C GLY A 9 19.47 -1.84 15.74
N GLU A 10 18.86 -1.62 16.90
CA GLU A 10 18.04 -2.63 17.55
C GLU A 10 16.78 -2.94 16.74
N CYS A 11 16.05 -1.93 16.22
CA CYS A 11 14.88 -2.14 15.37
C CYS A 11 15.22 -2.97 14.13
N ARG A 12 16.36 -2.67 13.48
CA ARG A 12 16.85 -3.45 12.34
C ARG A 12 17.09 -4.92 12.71
N ALA A 13 17.80 -5.19 13.80
CA ALA A 13 18.07 -6.55 14.25
C ALA A 13 16.79 -7.31 14.57
N ARG A 14 15.85 -6.67 15.29
CA ARG A 14 14.53 -7.24 15.64
C ARG A 14 13.63 -7.46 14.41
N ALA A 15 13.70 -6.56 13.44
CA ALA A 15 12.95 -6.70 12.18
C ALA A 15 13.44 -7.91 11.38
N ILE A 16 14.74 -8.10 11.24
CA ILE A 16 15.34 -9.26 10.57
C ILE A 16 14.97 -10.56 11.31
N GLU A 17 15.12 -10.60 12.64
CA GLU A 17 14.75 -11.75 13.46
C GLU A 17 13.27 -12.12 13.28
N LEU A 18 12.38 -11.12 13.31
CA LEU A 18 10.95 -11.32 13.14
C LEU A 18 10.62 -11.90 11.74
N LEU A 19 11.18 -11.30 10.69
CA LEU A 19 10.94 -11.78 9.33
C LEU A 19 11.41 -13.21 9.15
N LYS A 20 12.60 -13.57 9.65
CA LYS A 20 13.10 -14.97 9.62
C LYS A 20 12.17 -15.94 10.36
N ARG A 21 11.64 -15.53 11.51
CA ARG A 21 10.68 -16.34 12.29
C ARG A 21 9.37 -16.59 11.50
N ASN A 22 8.96 -15.64 10.68
CA ASN A 22 7.72 -15.72 9.90
C ASN A 22 7.92 -16.34 8.50
N LEU A 23 9.16 -16.73 8.13
CA LEU A 23 9.42 -17.43 6.87
C LEU A 23 8.85 -18.84 6.87
N THR A 24 8.29 -19.21 5.73
CA THR A 24 7.92 -20.59 5.39
C THR A 24 8.46 -20.92 3.99
N PRO A 25 8.51 -22.18 3.57
CA PRO A 25 8.86 -22.54 2.19
C PRO A 25 7.94 -21.87 1.15
N ALA A 26 6.66 -21.64 1.50
CA ALA A 26 5.69 -20.98 0.62
C ALA A 26 5.85 -19.46 0.55
N GLY A 27 6.56 -18.84 1.50
CA GLY A 27 6.73 -17.39 1.58
C GLY A 27 6.66 -16.86 3.00
N ILE A 28 6.37 -15.58 3.13
CA ILE A 28 6.29 -14.89 4.41
C ILE A 28 4.85 -14.86 4.93
N LEU A 29 4.64 -15.23 6.20
CA LEU A 29 3.36 -15.09 6.90
C LEU A 29 3.08 -13.63 7.20
N ALA A 30 1.80 -13.25 7.23
CA ALA A 30 1.40 -11.88 7.59
C ALA A 30 1.79 -11.52 9.02
N SER A 31 1.69 -12.47 9.97
CA SER A 31 2.12 -12.26 11.35
C SER A 31 2.68 -13.53 11.98
N THR A 32 3.40 -13.37 13.09
CA THR A 32 3.92 -14.51 13.85
C THR A 32 2.81 -15.45 14.30
N PRO A 33 2.91 -16.78 14.05
CA PRO A 33 1.92 -17.77 14.44
C PRO A 33 1.65 -17.74 15.94
N ASN A 34 0.38 -17.71 16.29
CA ASN A 34 -0.17 -17.88 17.63
C ASN A 34 -1.66 -18.21 17.51
N ALA A 35 -2.29 -18.71 18.58
CA ALA A 35 -3.70 -19.13 18.55
C ALA A 35 -4.65 -18.07 17.99
N ARG A 36 -4.38 -16.76 18.21
CA ARG A 36 -5.22 -15.69 17.69
C ARG A 36 -4.97 -15.43 16.19
N SER A 37 -3.71 -15.49 15.74
CA SER A 37 -3.38 -15.31 14.32
C SER A 37 -3.89 -16.47 13.47
N GLU A 38 -3.82 -17.68 13.99
CA GLU A 38 -4.40 -18.88 13.36
C GLU A 38 -5.92 -18.76 13.24
N GLN A 39 -6.61 -18.46 14.35
CA GLN A 39 -8.07 -18.27 14.36
C GLN A 39 -8.52 -17.16 13.39
N ARG A 40 -7.69 -16.17 13.11
CA ARG A 40 -7.98 -15.04 12.23
C ARG A 40 -7.45 -15.21 10.81
N GLY A 41 -6.81 -16.33 10.49
CA GLY A 41 -6.26 -16.61 9.16
C GLY A 41 -5.02 -15.79 8.79
N TYR A 42 -4.28 -15.24 9.77
CA TYR A 42 -3.04 -14.48 9.51
C TYR A 42 -1.82 -15.35 9.22
N THR A 43 -1.98 -16.65 9.21
CA THR A 43 -0.95 -17.65 8.92
C THR A 43 -0.96 -18.12 7.46
N ALA A 44 -1.50 -17.30 6.56
CA ALA A 44 -1.50 -17.51 5.11
C ALA A 44 -0.53 -16.54 4.40
N ILE A 45 -0.23 -16.82 3.15
CA ILE A 45 0.55 -15.96 2.26
C ILE A 45 -0.41 -14.98 1.58
N PHE A 46 -0.56 -13.79 2.13
CA PHE A 46 -1.40 -12.74 1.56
C PHE A 46 -0.73 -12.05 0.39
N GLY A 47 -1.46 -11.81 -0.69
CA GLY A 47 -0.91 -11.25 -1.92
C GLY A 47 -0.30 -9.87 -1.74
N ARG A 48 -0.99 -8.95 -1.06
CA ARG A 48 -0.48 -7.61 -0.74
C ARG A 48 0.68 -7.69 0.25
N ASP A 49 0.50 -8.42 1.36
CA ASP A 49 1.48 -8.49 2.46
C ASP A 49 2.78 -9.12 1.98
N ALA A 50 2.71 -10.22 1.24
CA ALA A 50 3.88 -10.89 0.68
C ALA A 50 4.67 -9.96 -0.27
N ALA A 51 3.96 -9.19 -1.10
CA ALA A 51 4.61 -8.26 -2.02
C ALA A 51 5.28 -7.10 -1.28
N ILE A 52 4.61 -6.47 -0.31
CA ILE A 52 5.20 -5.40 0.51
C ILE A 52 6.38 -5.93 1.32
N CYS A 53 6.26 -7.12 1.92
CA CYS A 53 7.36 -7.75 2.64
C CYS A 53 8.55 -8.05 1.71
N ALA A 54 8.29 -8.52 0.49
CA ALA A 54 9.33 -8.79 -0.49
C ALA A 54 10.19 -7.57 -0.82
N LEU A 55 9.58 -6.36 -0.87
CA LEU A 55 10.34 -5.11 -1.07
C LEU A 55 11.38 -4.88 0.03
N GLY A 56 10.98 -4.98 1.30
CA GLY A 56 11.88 -4.78 2.44
C GLY A 56 12.87 -5.93 2.63
N MET A 57 12.46 -7.17 2.39
CA MET A 57 13.34 -8.34 2.46
C MET A 57 14.44 -8.28 1.40
N ALA A 58 14.13 -7.82 0.19
CA ALA A 58 15.07 -7.71 -0.92
C ALA A 58 16.22 -6.73 -0.65
N VAL A 59 16.00 -5.74 0.21
CA VAL A 59 16.96 -4.68 0.53
C VAL A 59 17.48 -4.75 1.98
N SER A 60 17.17 -5.85 2.66
CA SER A 60 17.51 -6.03 4.08
C SER A 60 19.00 -6.16 4.35
N GLY A 61 19.82 -6.53 3.36
CA GLY A 61 21.22 -6.90 3.54
C GLY A 61 21.42 -8.25 4.24
N ASP A 62 20.32 -8.98 4.53
CA ASP A 62 20.38 -10.35 5.06
C ASP A 62 20.15 -11.37 3.95
N ARG A 63 21.16 -12.21 3.69
CA ARG A 63 21.17 -13.15 2.57
C ARG A 63 20.02 -14.18 2.60
N GLU A 64 19.51 -14.52 3.77
CA GLU A 64 18.40 -15.46 3.92
C GLU A 64 17.09 -14.79 3.49
N LEU A 65 16.84 -13.56 3.97
CA LEU A 65 15.67 -12.77 3.61
C LEU A 65 15.68 -12.41 2.11
N GLU A 66 16.83 -11.99 1.58
CA GLU A 66 16.95 -11.68 0.15
C GLU A 66 16.61 -12.89 -0.73
N ARG A 67 17.12 -14.10 -0.40
CA ARG A 67 16.79 -15.33 -1.12
C ARG A 67 15.31 -15.70 -1.01
N ALA A 68 14.71 -15.47 0.16
CA ALA A 68 13.32 -15.80 0.43
C ALA A 68 12.33 -14.75 -0.10
N ALA A 69 12.78 -13.55 -0.49
CA ALA A 69 11.93 -12.45 -0.90
C ALA A 69 10.97 -12.80 -2.06
N ALA A 70 11.40 -13.68 -2.97
CA ALA A 70 10.60 -14.11 -4.11
C ALA A 70 9.58 -15.22 -3.79
N ASN A 71 9.75 -15.98 -2.69
CA ASN A 71 8.97 -17.21 -2.45
C ASN A 71 7.46 -16.95 -2.42
N GLY A 72 7.02 -15.92 -1.69
CA GLY A 72 5.61 -15.56 -1.62
C GLY A 72 5.04 -15.15 -2.98
N LEU A 73 5.82 -14.43 -3.80
CA LEU A 73 5.39 -14.04 -5.14
C LEU A 73 5.32 -15.23 -6.11
N GLU A 74 6.21 -16.21 -5.96
CA GLU A 74 6.18 -17.48 -6.71
C GLU A 74 4.93 -18.30 -6.32
N THR A 75 4.63 -18.42 -5.03
CA THR A 75 3.42 -19.09 -4.53
C THR A 75 2.16 -18.45 -5.09
N LEU A 76 2.04 -17.13 -5.03
CA LEU A 76 0.91 -16.41 -5.62
C LEU A 76 0.81 -16.64 -7.13
N ALA A 77 1.94 -16.62 -7.84
CA ALA A 77 1.99 -16.89 -9.28
C ALA A 77 1.54 -18.31 -9.63
N ALA A 78 1.90 -19.30 -8.82
CA ALA A 78 1.46 -20.69 -9.00
C ALA A 78 -0.06 -20.84 -8.89
N HIS A 79 -0.72 -20.01 -8.06
CA HIS A 79 -2.16 -20.02 -7.82
C HIS A 79 -2.94 -18.92 -8.55
N GLN A 80 -2.33 -18.28 -9.56
CA GLN A 80 -3.04 -17.30 -10.38
C GLN A 80 -4.30 -17.88 -11.01
N ALA A 81 -5.44 -17.22 -10.87
CA ALA A 81 -6.70 -17.62 -11.47
C ALA A 81 -6.61 -17.65 -13.01
N PRO A 82 -7.43 -18.45 -13.71
CA PRO A 82 -7.45 -18.50 -15.17
C PRO A 82 -7.67 -17.15 -15.84
N ASN A 83 -8.46 -16.27 -15.23
CA ASN A 83 -8.72 -14.90 -15.71
C ASN A 83 -7.54 -13.93 -15.49
N GLY A 84 -6.51 -14.33 -14.75
CA GLY A 84 -5.32 -13.54 -14.47
C GLY A 84 -5.28 -12.86 -13.10
N GLN A 85 -6.34 -12.94 -12.30
CA GLN A 85 -6.37 -12.40 -10.95
C GLN A 85 -5.36 -13.12 -10.04
N MET A 86 -4.63 -12.36 -9.22
CA MET A 86 -3.84 -12.93 -8.13
C MET A 86 -4.74 -13.19 -6.92
N PRO A 87 -4.52 -14.28 -6.17
CA PRO A 87 -5.31 -14.59 -4.99
C PRO A 87 -5.13 -13.51 -3.91
N LYS A 88 -6.15 -13.32 -3.08
CA LYS A 88 -6.08 -12.54 -1.86
C LYS A 88 -5.06 -13.15 -0.90
N PHE A 89 -5.12 -14.46 -0.73
CA PHE A 89 -4.13 -15.25 0.00
C PHE A 89 -4.07 -16.69 -0.53
N VAL A 90 -3.00 -17.38 -0.16
CA VAL A 90 -2.80 -18.82 -0.36
C VAL A 90 -2.42 -19.42 0.99
N ASP A 91 -3.01 -20.56 1.35
CA ASP A 91 -2.60 -21.29 2.55
C ASP A 91 -1.14 -21.73 2.47
N VAL A 92 -0.48 -21.86 3.61
CA VAL A 92 0.94 -22.28 3.66
C VAL A 92 1.17 -23.66 3.05
N ASP A 93 0.15 -24.53 3.10
CA ASP A 93 0.19 -25.85 2.47
C ASP A 93 -0.09 -25.81 0.95
N GLY A 94 -0.42 -24.63 0.41
CA GLY A 94 -0.75 -24.42 -1.00
C GLY A 94 -2.01 -25.16 -1.48
N ARG A 95 -2.91 -25.56 -0.56
CA ARG A 95 -4.12 -26.32 -0.89
C ARG A 95 -5.29 -25.46 -1.31
N GLU A 96 -5.37 -24.25 -0.76
CA GLU A 96 -6.47 -23.32 -1.00
C GLU A 96 -5.94 -21.93 -1.36
N ALA A 97 -6.58 -21.33 -2.36
CA ALA A 97 -6.34 -19.93 -2.77
C ALA A 97 -7.66 -19.18 -2.71
N ASP A 98 -7.71 -18.09 -1.95
CA ASP A 98 -8.90 -17.26 -1.79
C ASP A 98 -8.89 -16.10 -2.79
N PHE A 99 -10.04 -15.91 -3.46
CA PHE A 99 -10.29 -14.84 -4.42
C PHE A 99 -11.47 -13.95 -4.00
N TRP A 100 -11.88 -14.04 -2.74
CA TRP A 100 -12.97 -13.22 -2.23
C TRP A 100 -12.65 -11.74 -2.40
N TYR A 101 -13.58 -10.97 -2.96
CA TYR A 101 -13.33 -9.60 -3.42
C TYR A 101 -12.95 -8.60 -2.31
N LEU A 102 -13.35 -8.83 -1.07
CA LEU A 102 -12.96 -7.98 0.05
C LEU A 102 -11.45 -8.04 0.27
N GLY A 103 -10.78 -6.89 0.18
CA GLY A 103 -9.32 -6.78 0.35
C GLY A 103 -8.51 -7.55 -0.68
N CYS A 104 -8.95 -7.63 -1.94
CA CYS A 104 -8.35 -8.49 -2.95
C CYS A 104 -7.81 -7.79 -4.20
N ILE A 105 -8.43 -6.69 -4.67
CA ILE A 105 -8.06 -6.09 -5.95
C ILE A 105 -6.58 -5.68 -6.01
N ASP A 106 -6.02 -5.29 -4.88
CA ASP A 106 -4.66 -4.80 -4.76
C ASP A 106 -3.58 -5.89 -4.74
N SER A 107 -3.94 -7.15 -4.47
CA SER A 107 -3.02 -8.29 -4.57
C SER A 107 -2.35 -8.35 -5.94
N THR A 108 -3.13 -8.18 -7.01
CA THR A 108 -2.60 -8.21 -8.38
C THR A 108 -1.69 -7.02 -8.66
N LEU A 109 -2.04 -5.84 -8.18
CA LEU A 109 -1.25 -4.61 -8.33
C LEU A 109 0.10 -4.72 -7.58
N TRP A 110 0.06 -5.12 -6.32
CA TRP A 110 1.27 -5.29 -5.51
C TRP A 110 2.15 -6.42 -6.02
N TRP A 111 1.57 -7.52 -6.49
CA TRP A 111 2.33 -8.60 -7.10
C TRP A 111 3.13 -8.12 -8.31
N LEU A 112 2.52 -7.35 -9.21
CA LEU A 112 3.21 -6.76 -10.38
C LEU A 112 4.35 -5.83 -9.96
N LEU A 113 4.14 -4.97 -8.95
CA LEU A 113 5.17 -4.10 -8.40
C LEU A 113 6.32 -4.89 -7.77
N GLY A 114 6.01 -5.91 -6.97
CA GLY A 114 7.00 -6.76 -6.32
C GLY A 114 7.85 -7.54 -7.32
N VAL A 115 7.23 -8.14 -8.35
CA VAL A 115 7.95 -8.88 -9.40
C VAL A 115 8.91 -7.96 -10.17
N GLU A 116 8.47 -6.75 -10.52
CA GLU A 116 9.33 -5.76 -11.20
C GLU A 116 10.50 -5.34 -10.31
N PHE A 117 10.22 -5.00 -9.07
CA PHE A 117 11.25 -4.54 -8.15
C PHE A 117 12.32 -5.60 -7.87
N LEU A 118 11.93 -6.85 -7.59
CA LEU A 118 12.88 -7.93 -7.33
C LEU A 118 13.76 -8.25 -8.55
N ASP A 119 13.19 -8.18 -9.76
CA ASP A 119 13.96 -8.37 -11.00
C ASP A 119 14.97 -7.23 -11.21
N ARG A 120 14.53 -5.98 -11.03
CA ARG A 120 15.34 -4.77 -11.18
C ARG A 120 16.44 -4.66 -10.12
N ALA A 121 16.14 -4.96 -8.86
CA ALA A 121 17.11 -4.98 -7.77
C ALA A 121 18.12 -6.15 -7.87
N GLY A 122 17.91 -7.07 -8.82
CA GLY A 122 18.80 -8.19 -9.07
C GLY A 122 18.70 -9.35 -8.06
N VAL A 123 17.75 -9.28 -7.12
CA VAL A 123 17.49 -10.31 -6.11
C VAL A 123 16.88 -11.56 -6.74
N ALA A 124 15.98 -11.38 -7.70
CA ALA A 124 15.36 -12.45 -8.46
C ALA A 124 15.52 -12.22 -9.98
N ARG A 125 16.77 -12.19 -10.46
CA ARG A 125 17.08 -11.92 -11.88
C ARG A 125 16.31 -12.80 -12.83
N GLY A 126 15.70 -12.20 -13.85
CA GLY A 126 14.89 -12.87 -14.86
C GLY A 126 13.50 -13.28 -14.37
N PHE A 127 13.04 -12.78 -13.23
CA PHE A 127 11.72 -13.07 -12.68
C PHE A 127 10.60 -12.67 -13.64
N LEU A 128 10.65 -11.44 -14.17
CA LEU A 128 9.72 -10.96 -15.20
C LEU A 128 9.69 -11.86 -16.43
N ARG A 129 10.85 -12.32 -16.87
CA ARG A 129 10.95 -13.21 -18.06
C ARG A 129 10.32 -14.58 -17.77
N ARG A 130 10.59 -15.18 -16.61
CA ARG A 130 10.01 -16.48 -16.21
C ARG A 130 8.50 -16.40 -16.07
N HIS A 131 7.97 -15.30 -15.57
CA HIS A 131 6.55 -15.10 -15.32
C HIS A 131 5.83 -14.25 -16.40
N ARG A 132 6.44 -14.08 -17.58
CA ARG A 132 5.90 -13.22 -18.66
C ARG A 132 4.44 -13.49 -18.96
N SER A 133 4.02 -14.75 -19.08
CA SER A 133 2.62 -15.08 -19.38
C SER A 133 1.68 -14.75 -18.21
N ARG A 134 2.13 -14.94 -16.98
CA ARG A 134 1.38 -14.58 -15.77
C ARG A 134 1.23 -13.06 -15.62
N VAL A 135 2.30 -12.31 -15.88
CA VAL A 135 2.29 -10.84 -15.92
C VAL A 135 1.27 -10.35 -16.97
N LYS A 136 1.31 -10.91 -18.19
CA LYS A 136 0.33 -10.57 -19.24
C LYS A 136 -1.11 -10.80 -18.78
N ARG A 137 -1.42 -11.96 -18.20
CA ARG A 137 -2.76 -12.26 -17.71
C ARG A 137 -3.18 -11.34 -16.57
N ALA A 138 -2.27 -11.05 -15.61
CA ALA A 138 -2.54 -10.12 -14.50
C ALA A 138 -2.88 -8.72 -15.01
N VAL A 139 -2.12 -8.21 -15.97
CA VAL A 139 -2.42 -6.92 -16.63
C VAL A 139 -3.75 -6.97 -17.40
N SER A 140 -4.03 -8.06 -18.13
CA SER A 140 -5.29 -8.22 -18.86
C SER A 140 -6.50 -8.22 -17.90
N TRP A 141 -6.37 -8.86 -16.74
CA TRP A 141 -7.40 -8.85 -15.72
C TRP A 141 -7.65 -7.43 -15.17
N LEU A 142 -6.60 -6.65 -14.93
CA LEU A 142 -6.72 -5.26 -14.49
C LEU A 142 -7.35 -4.38 -15.59
N LEU A 143 -6.94 -4.54 -16.84
CA LEU A 143 -7.54 -3.81 -17.97
C LEU A 143 -9.04 -4.12 -18.11
N ALA A 144 -9.50 -5.33 -17.77
CA ALA A 144 -10.93 -5.66 -17.74
C ALA A 144 -11.70 -4.93 -16.63
N GLN A 145 -11.04 -4.44 -15.59
CA GLN A 145 -11.63 -3.60 -14.52
C GLN A 145 -11.52 -2.10 -14.84
N GLU A 146 -10.81 -1.74 -15.90
CA GLU A 146 -10.56 -0.34 -16.25
C GLU A 146 -11.76 0.28 -16.96
N HIS A 147 -12.18 1.45 -16.51
CA HIS A 147 -13.21 2.23 -17.18
C HIS A 147 -12.68 2.85 -18.47
N GLN A 148 -13.31 2.55 -19.61
CA GLN A 148 -12.90 2.92 -20.97
C GLN A 148 -12.58 4.41 -21.19
N ARG A 149 -13.29 5.32 -20.52
CA ARG A 149 -13.12 6.76 -20.68
C ARG A 149 -12.17 7.40 -19.69
N PHE A 150 -12.07 6.83 -18.50
CA PHE A 150 -11.24 7.40 -17.45
C PHE A 150 -9.86 6.76 -17.39
N HIS A 151 -9.71 5.56 -17.94
CA HIS A 151 -8.49 4.75 -17.80
C HIS A 151 -8.08 4.55 -16.33
N LEU A 152 -9.09 4.49 -15.46
CA LEU A 152 -9.00 4.24 -14.03
C LEU A 152 -9.71 2.94 -13.69
N LEU A 153 -9.18 2.21 -12.71
CA LEU A 153 -9.83 1.00 -12.19
C LEU A 153 -11.07 1.35 -11.39
N GLN A 154 -12.11 0.54 -11.56
CA GLN A 154 -13.27 0.53 -10.69
C GLN A 154 -13.21 -0.68 -9.76
N GLN A 155 -13.63 -0.51 -8.52
CA GLN A 155 -13.69 -1.60 -7.55
C GLN A 155 -15.00 -1.63 -6.78
N ASN A 156 -15.33 -2.81 -6.25
CA ASN A 156 -16.38 -2.98 -5.27
C ASN A 156 -16.03 -2.33 -3.94
N GLU A 157 -17.03 -2.05 -3.11
CA GLU A 157 -16.83 -1.52 -1.76
C GLU A 157 -15.94 -2.46 -0.92
N ALA A 158 -14.98 -1.90 -0.19
CA ALA A 158 -14.05 -2.62 0.70
C ALA A 158 -13.13 -3.63 -0.03
N SER A 159 -12.83 -3.44 -1.31
CA SER A 159 -12.05 -4.39 -2.13
C SER A 159 -10.53 -4.17 -2.08
N ASP A 160 -10.04 -3.14 -1.42
CA ASP A 160 -8.61 -2.84 -1.24
C ASP A 160 -8.11 -3.21 0.19
N TRP A 161 -6.90 -2.78 0.54
CA TRP A 161 -6.27 -3.04 1.85
C TRP A 161 -7.17 -2.63 3.03
N ALA A 162 -7.98 -1.60 2.84
CA ALA A 162 -8.92 -1.12 3.86
C ALA A 162 -10.28 -1.85 3.74
N ASP A 163 -10.27 -3.16 3.89
CA ASP A 163 -11.34 -4.12 3.62
C ASP A 163 -12.59 -4.01 4.52
N ILE A 164 -12.64 -3.01 5.40
CA ILE A 164 -13.82 -2.60 6.18
C ILE A 164 -14.02 -1.08 6.17
N MET A 165 -13.60 -0.41 5.08
CA MET A 165 -13.89 1.00 4.83
C MET A 165 -14.85 1.15 3.63
N PRO A 166 -15.72 2.18 3.61
CA PRO A 166 -16.77 2.33 2.60
C PRO A 166 -16.24 2.91 1.27
N ARG A 167 -15.13 2.39 0.77
CA ARG A 167 -14.48 2.84 -0.45
C ARG A 167 -14.93 2.02 -1.63
N SER A 168 -15.49 2.66 -2.65
CA SER A 168 -16.03 1.99 -3.83
C SER A 168 -15.99 2.87 -5.07
N GLY A 169 -16.16 2.28 -6.24
CA GLY A 169 -16.08 2.98 -7.51
C GLY A 169 -14.61 3.27 -7.87
N PHE A 170 -14.27 4.52 -8.12
CA PHE A 170 -12.88 4.94 -8.31
C PHE A 170 -12.25 5.22 -6.95
N VAL A 171 -11.23 4.46 -6.58
CA VAL A 171 -10.55 4.57 -5.30
C VAL A 171 -9.12 5.05 -5.50
N LEU A 172 -8.72 6.03 -4.71
CA LEU A 172 -7.42 6.73 -4.80
C LEU A 172 -6.25 5.76 -4.71
N TYR A 173 -6.21 4.96 -3.64
CA TYR A 173 -5.18 3.96 -3.38
C TYR A 173 -4.97 3.01 -4.58
N THR A 174 -6.04 2.38 -5.03
CA THR A 174 -6.01 1.42 -6.14
C THR A 174 -5.54 2.06 -7.44
N ASN A 175 -5.99 3.29 -7.71
CA ASN A 175 -5.64 3.99 -8.95
C ASN A 175 -4.24 4.61 -8.92
N ALA A 176 -3.69 4.92 -7.76
CA ALA A 176 -2.28 5.29 -7.62
C ALA A 176 -1.36 4.10 -7.99
N LEU A 177 -1.67 2.91 -7.46
CA LEU A 177 -0.96 1.67 -7.82
C LEU A 177 -1.13 1.33 -9.31
N TRP A 178 -2.35 1.46 -9.85
CA TRP A 178 -2.61 1.21 -11.26
C TRP A 178 -1.82 2.13 -12.19
N TYR A 179 -1.79 3.43 -11.89
CA TYR A 179 -0.97 4.36 -12.63
C TYR A 179 0.51 3.94 -12.59
N ARG A 180 1.01 3.52 -11.41
CA ARG A 180 2.38 3.04 -11.29
C ARG A 180 2.63 1.80 -12.15
N VAL A 181 1.75 0.83 -12.13
CA VAL A 181 1.83 -0.37 -12.97
C VAL A 181 1.86 0.01 -14.46
N LYS A 182 1.00 0.96 -14.89
CA LYS A 182 1.04 1.43 -16.28
C LYS A 182 2.39 2.00 -16.68
N VAL A 183 2.99 2.80 -15.80
CA VAL A 183 4.32 3.40 -16.05
C VAL A 183 5.40 2.32 -16.11
N LEU A 184 5.43 1.39 -15.17
CA LEU A 184 6.44 0.33 -15.09
C LEU A 184 6.41 -0.61 -16.30
N PHE A 185 5.23 -0.98 -16.75
CA PHE A 185 5.05 -1.95 -17.84
C PHE A 185 4.82 -1.29 -19.22
N GLY A 186 4.89 0.04 -19.31
CA GLY A 186 4.69 0.76 -20.57
C GLY A 186 3.30 0.57 -21.17
N LEU A 187 2.25 0.47 -20.31
CA LEU A 187 0.89 0.23 -20.76
C LEU A 187 0.29 1.47 -21.43
N PRO A 188 -0.69 1.29 -22.33
CA PRO A 188 -1.33 2.40 -23.03
C PRO A 188 -2.09 3.32 -22.06
N HIS A 189 -2.29 4.55 -22.47
CA HIS A 189 -3.10 5.56 -21.75
C HIS A 189 -2.59 5.94 -20.35
N ALA A 190 -1.29 5.78 -20.05
CA ALA A 190 -0.75 6.20 -18.76
C ALA A 190 -0.89 7.71 -18.52
N ALA A 191 -0.73 8.53 -19.55
CA ALA A 191 -0.89 9.98 -19.46
C ALA A 191 -2.35 10.38 -19.17
N GLU A 192 -3.31 9.75 -19.85
CA GLU A 192 -4.74 9.95 -19.63
C GLU A 192 -5.16 9.46 -18.24
N THR A 193 -4.63 8.31 -17.79
CA THR A 193 -4.82 7.82 -16.42
C THR A 193 -4.41 8.88 -15.41
N ARG A 194 -3.20 9.46 -15.56
CA ARG A 194 -2.71 10.51 -14.66
C ARG A 194 -3.57 11.76 -14.71
N ALA A 195 -3.98 12.20 -15.89
CA ALA A 195 -4.84 13.37 -16.05
C ALA A 195 -6.20 13.17 -15.38
N ASN A 196 -6.84 12.03 -15.61
CA ASN A 196 -8.14 11.69 -15.03
C ASN A 196 -8.05 11.43 -13.52
N PHE A 197 -6.96 10.83 -13.03
CA PHE A 197 -6.65 10.70 -11.61
C PHE A 197 -6.71 12.06 -10.91
N ASN A 198 -5.95 13.04 -11.40
CA ASN A 198 -5.92 14.36 -10.79
C ASN A 198 -7.25 15.10 -10.89
N ARG A 199 -7.95 14.98 -12.02
CA ARG A 199 -9.27 15.62 -12.21
C ARG A 199 -10.36 15.04 -11.33
N LEU A 200 -10.34 13.73 -11.07
CA LEU A 200 -11.38 13.05 -10.31
C LEU A 200 -11.13 13.10 -8.81
N PHE A 201 -9.90 12.82 -8.37
CA PHE A 201 -9.57 12.80 -6.94
C PHE A 201 -9.23 14.17 -6.36
N HIS A 202 -8.93 15.17 -7.21
CA HIS A 202 -8.74 16.56 -6.78
C HIS A 202 -9.45 17.52 -7.74
N PRO A 203 -10.78 17.52 -7.79
CA PRO A 203 -11.58 18.26 -8.79
C PRO A 203 -11.62 19.78 -8.55
N PHE A 204 -10.73 20.32 -7.71
CA PHE A 204 -10.66 21.75 -7.36
C PHE A 204 -9.69 22.54 -8.25
N SER A 205 -8.96 21.88 -9.13
CA SER A 205 -8.16 22.53 -10.18
C SER A 205 -9.02 22.94 -11.37
N ALA A 206 -8.60 23.97 -12.11
CA ALA A 206 -9.40 24.65 -13.11
C ALA A 206 -9.83 23.82 -14.35
N ALA A 207 -9.20 22.68 -14.62
CA ALA A 207 -9.50 21.87 -15.79
C ALA A 207 -10.61 20.86 -15.49
N LEU A 208 -11.84 21.18 -15.86
CA LEU A 208 -12.95 20.24 -15.82
C LEU A 208 -12.78 19.16 -16.91
N PRO A 209 -13.19 17.91 -16.64
CA PRO A 209 -13.22 16.88 -17.66
C PRO A 209 -14.15 17.26 -18.81
N GLU A 210 -13.76 16.95 -20.04
CA GLU A 210 -14.64 17.19 -21.22
C GLU A 210 -15.89 16.31 -21.19
N TYR A 211 -15.80 15.13 -20.61
CA TYR A 211 -16.91 14.18 -20.53
C TYR A 211 -18.00 14.67 -19.55
N ARG A 212 -19.22 14.90 -20.08
CA ARG A 212 -20.35 15.48 -19.34
C ARG A 212 -20.61 14.81 -17.97
N ARG A 213 -20.59 13.47 -17.91
CA ARG A 213 -20.85 12.74 -16.65
C ARG A 213 -19.74 12.92 -15.62
N ALA A 214 -18.49 13.01 -16.07
CA ALA A 214 -17.37 13.33 -15.17
C ALA A 214 -17.50 14.75 -14.62
N ARG A 215 -17.96 15.71 -15.46
CA ARG A 215 -18.24 17.07 -14.99
C ARG A 215 -19.32 17.10 -13.91
N LEU A 216 -20.39 16.32 -14.06
CA LEU A 216 -21.46 16.24 -13.05
C LEU A 216 -20.93 15.72 -11.71
N LEU A 217 -20.06 14.68 -11.73
CA LEU A 217 -19.41 14.19 -10.50
C LEU A 217 -18.50 15.25 -9.89
N SER A 218 -17.70 15.93 -10.71
CA SER A 218 -16.81 17.01 -10.25
C SER A 218 -17.59 18.18 -9.65
N ASP A 219 -18.67 18.62 -10.30
CA ASP A 219 -19.54 19.69 -9.80
C ASP A 219 -20.18 19.33 -8.44
N TYR A 220 -20.62 18.08 -8.30
CA TYR A 220 -21.17 17.61 -7.03
C TYR A 220 -20.13 17.66 -5.92
N VAL A 221 -18.93 17.12 -6.18
CA VAL A 221 -17.82 17.12 -5.22
C VAL A 221 -17.41 18.56 -4.88
N GLN A 222 -17.20 19.44 -5.87
CA GLN A 222 -16.80 20.83 -5.65
C GLN A 222 -17.77 21.59 -4.74
N LYS A 223 -19.07 21.29 -4.85
CA LYS A 223 -20.12 21.94 -4.03
C LYS A 223 -20.21 21.40 -2.62
N LYS A 224 -19.80 20.16 -2.36
CA LYS A 224 -20.05 19.44 -1.10
C LYS A 224 -18.80 19.16 -0.30
N ALA A 225 -17.65 18.95 -0.96
CA ALA A 225 -16.41 18.62 -0.28
C ALA A 225 -15.86 19.82 0.53
N LYS A 226 -15.40 19.53 1.75
CA LYS A 226 -14.82 20.50 2.68
C LYS A 226 -13.29 20.48 2.64
N ASN A 227 -12.69 19.31 2.45
CA ASN A 227 -11.23 19.17 2.36
C ASN A 227 -10.77 19.37 0.91
N ARG A 228 -9.96 20.41 0.69
CA ARG A 228 -9.42 20.74 -0.63
C ARG A 228 -7.90 20.55 -0.72
N GLU A 229 -7.26 20.15 0.38
CA GLU A 229 -5.81 20.01 0.43
C GLU A 229 -5.35 18.59 0.05
N LEU A 230 -6.17 17.59 0.37
CA LEU A 230 -5.88 16.19 0.07
C LEU A 230 -6.64 15.71 -1.16
N PHE A 231 -6.15 14.65 -1.76
CA PHE A 231 -6.95 13.88 -2.71
C PHE A 231 -8.08 13.17 -1.98
N LEU A 232 -9.25 13.08 -2.63
CA LEU A 232 -10.39 12.30 -2.16
C LEU A 232 -10.03 10.82 -2.12
N SER A 233 -10.43 10.11 -1.08
CA SER A 233 -10.12 8.68 -0.94
C SER A 233 -10.85 7.80 -1.97
N PHE A 234 -12.06 8.19 -2.36
CA PHE A 234 -12.81 7.57 -3.45
C PHE A 234 -13.87 8.52 -4.02
N VAL A 235 -14.29 8.24 -5.24
CA VAL A 235 -15.42 8.89 -5.91
C VAL A 235 -16.26 7.83 -6.60
N ASN A 236 -17.56 7.79 -6.27
CA ASN A 236 -18.55 7.04 -7.01
C ASN A 236 -19.75 7.92 -7.34
N PHE A 237 -20.80 7.37 -7.96
CA PHE A 237 -21.94 8.15 -8.40
C PHE A 237 -22.73 8.83 -7.27
N SER A 238 -22.74 8.22 -6.08
CA SER A 238 -23.58 8.68 -4.95
C SER A 238 -22.76 9.32 -3.83
N PHE A 239 -21.49 8.97 -3.69
CA PHE A 239 -20.65 9.34 -2.56
C PHE A 239 -19.22 9.65 -2.99
N PHE A 240 -18.52 10.37 -2.15
CA PHE A 240 -17.07 10.57 -2.19
C PHE A 240 -16.52 10.53 -0.77
N GLY A 241 -15.25 10.17 -0.62
CA GLY A 241 -14.57 10.14 0.66
C GLY A 241 -13.60 11.29 0.81
N GLU A 242 -13.73 12.03 1.92
CA GLU A 242 -12.82 13.13 2.31
C GLU A 242 -12.25 12.93 3.71
N GLU A 243 -12.25 11.70 4.20
CA GLU A 243 -11.64 11.33 5.48
C GLU A 243 -10.12 11.51 5.49
N GLY A 244 -9.52 11.74 4.33
CA GLY A 244 -8.09 11.90 4.16
C GLY A 244 -7.35 10.56 4.28
N ASP A 245 -7.55 9.66 3.30
CA ASP A 245 -6.81 8.41 3.17
C ASP A 245 -5.31 8.69 3.07
N VAL A 246 -4.58 8.42 4.16
CA VAL A 246 -3.16 8.75 4.22
C VAL A 246 -2.37 7.89 3.24
N LEU A 247 -2.55 6.57 3.24
CA LEU A 247 -1.80 5.69 2.34
C LEU A 247 -2.08 5.98 0.87
N GLY A 248 -3.35 6.23 0.50
CA GLY A 248 -3.71 6.60 -0.87
C GLY A 248 -3.04 7.90 -1.32
N ASN A 249 -2.99 8.92 -0.46
CA ASN A 249 -2.30 10.18 -0.73
C ASN A 249 -0.78 10.02 -0.85
N LEU A 250 -0.16 9.18 0.00
CA LEU A 250 1.27 8.86 -0.10
C LEU A 250 1.59 8.11 -1.41
N LEU A 251 0.76 7.15 -1.77
CA LEU A 251 0.93 6.41 -3.03
C LEU A 251 0.73 7.30 -4.27
N ALA A 252 -0.14 8.32 -4.20
CA ALA A 252 -0.27 9.31 -5.26
C ALA A 252 1.06 10.06 -5.52
N ILE A 253 1.80 10.37 -4.45
CA ILE A 253 3.14 10.97 -4.51
C ILE A 253 4.16 9.96 -5.06
N LEU A 254 4.23 8.78 -4.43
CA LEU A 254 5.21 7.74 -4.76
C LEU A 254 5.05 7.22 -6.19
N ALA A 255 3.81 7.01 -6.64
CA ALA A 255 3.53 6.59 -8.00
C ALA A 255 3.85 7.68 -9.07
N GLY A 256 4.03 8.94 -8.66
CA GLY A 256 4.21 10.07 -9.57
C GLY A 256 2.92 10.55 -10.24
N ALA A 257 1.76 10.13 -9.72
CA ALA A 257 0.45 10.63 -10.15
C ALA A 257 0.28 12.10 -9.73
N ALA A 258 0.63 12.44 -8.49
CA ALA A 258 0.76 13.83 -8.02
C ALA A 258 2.02 14.49 -8.62
N ASP A 259 1.89 15.73 -9.11
CA ASP A 259 3.03 16.54 -9.46
C ASP A 259 3.72 17.13 -8.21
N ARG A 260 4.81 17.85 -8.40
CA ARG A 260 5.58 18.46 -7.30
C ARG A 260 4.74 19.39 -6.43
N LYS A 261 3.84 20.19 -7.04
CA LYS A 261 2.96 21.12 -6.32
C LYS A 261 1.92 20.38 -5.50
N ALA A 262 1.26 19.39 -6.09
CA ALA A 262 0.29 18.55 -5.41
C ALA A 262 0.96 17.73 -4.29
N SER A 263 2.14 17.15 -4.52
CA SER A 263 2.91 16.42 -3.53
C SER A 263 3.23 17.30 -2.31
N ARG A 264 3.70 18.52 -2.53
CA ARG A 264 3.98 19.47 -1.45
C ARG A 264 2.73 19.81 -0.66
N ARG A 265 1.63 20.18 -1.34
CA ARG A 265 0.34 20.48 -0.71
C ARG A 265 -0.14 19.32 0.19
N VAL A 266 -0.09 18.08 -0.33
CA VAL A 266 -0.50 16.88 0.42
C VAL A 266 0.36 16.69 1.66
N LEU A 267 1.68 16.76 1.54
CA LEU A 267 2.58 16.58 2.68
C LEU A 267 2.38 17.68 3.74
N ASP A 268 2.27 18.95 3.32
CA ASP A 268 2.02 20.07 4.24
C ASP A 268 0.67 19.89 4.99
N ALA A 269 -0.37 19.40 4.29
CA ALA A 269 -1.67 19.11 4.92
C ALA A 269 -1.59 17.95 5.91
N LEU A 270 -0.86 16.88 5.59
CA LEU A 270 -0.67 15.73 6.49
C LEU A 270 0.16 16.10 7.72
N LEU A 271 1.19 16.94 7.55
CA LEU A 271 2.01 17.48 8.64
C LEU A 271 1.14 18.37 9.56
N ALA A 272 0.39 19.30 8.99
CA ALA A 272 -0.51 20.20 9.74
C ALA A 272 -1.59 19.42 10.50
N ALA A 273 -2.07 18.29 9.96
CA ALA A 273 -3.02 17.41 10.63
C ALA A 273 -2.38 16.55 11.74
N GLY A 274 -1.05 16.56 11.89
CA GLY A 274 -0.33 15.80 12.90
C GLY A 274 -0.56 14.29 12.81
N VAL A 275 -0.74 13.73 11.60
CA VAL A 275 -1.00 12.29 11.42
C VAL A 275 0.21 11.43 11.81
N HIS A 276 1.40 12.03 11.84
CA HIS A 276 2.70 11.42 12.15
C HIS A 276 3.06 11.50 13.64
N GLU A 277 2.21 12.12 14.47
CA GLU A 277 2.50 12.32 15.89
C GLU A 277 1.68 11.40 16.78
N PRO A 278 2.32 10.85 17.84
CA PRO A 278 3.76 10.78 18.10
C PRO A 278 4.45 9.66 17.31
N TYR A 279 3.70 8.84 16.59
CA TYR A 279 4.19 7.76 15.73
C TYR A 279 3.60 7.84 14.32
N PRO A 280 4.40 7.61 13.27
CA PRO A 280 3.91 7.58 11.90
C PRO A 280 3.16 6.28 11.61
N VAL A 281 2.05 6.29 10.88
CA VAL A 281 1.09 7.38 10.66
C VAL A 281 -0.33 6.85 10.86
N ARG A 282 -1.26 7.73 11.18
CA ARG A 282 -2.68 7.37 11.20
C ARG A 282 -3.17 7.03 9.79
N ALA A 283 -4.05 6.02 9.68
CA ALA A 283 -4.59 5.57 8.40
C ALA A 283 -5.47 6.62 7.70
N VAL A 284 -6.17 7.46 8.46
CA VAL A 284 -6.95 8.58 7.95
C VAL A 284 -6.75 9.83 8.81
N VAL A 285 -6.92 11.00 8.20
CA VAL A 285 -6.83 12.30 8.89
C VAL A 285 -8.03 12.50 9.82
N THR A 286 -9.24 12.29 9.29
CA THR A 286 -10.50 12.49 10.01
C THR A 286 -11.30 11.18 10.01
N PRO A 287 -11.39 10.49 11.15
CA PRO A 287 -12.16 9.26 11.22
C PRO A 287 -13.65 9.47 10.90
N ILE A 288 -14.25 8.48 10.20
CA ILE A 288 -15.67 8.44 9.89
C ILE A 288 -16.46 8.10 11.17
N PRO A 289 -17.29 9.02 11.69
CA PRO A 289 -18.12 8.73 12.86
C PRO A 289 -19.35 7.90 12.48
N LYS A 290 -19.97 7.23 13.46
CA LYS A 290 -21.20 6.45 13.24
C LYS A 290 -22.37 7.25 12.68
N THR A 291 -22.39 8.55 12.89
CA THR A 291 -23.40 9.49 12.38
C THR A 291 -23.16 9.92 10.94
N SER A 292 -22.04 9.55 10.34
CA SER A 292 -21.73 9.88 8.95
C SER A 292 -22.57 9.05 7.97
N MET A 293 -22.98 9.66 6.86
CA MET A 293 -23.60 8.95 5.73
C MET A 293 -22.67 7.88 5.10
N LEU A 294 -21.36 8.00 5.32
CA LEU A 294 -20.36 7.00 4.88
C LEU A 294 -20.27 5.81 5.84
N TRP A 295 -20.82 5.89 7.05
CA TRP A 295 -20.78 4.78 7.98
C TRP A 295 -21.53 3.56 7.45
N ARG A 296 -20.90 2.40 7.54
CA ARG A 296 -21.51 1.11 7.18
C ARG A 296 -21.57 0.19 8.40
N PRO A 297 -22.63 -0.61 8.58
CA PRO A 297 -22.74 -1.54 9.72
C PRO A 297 -21.55 -2.50 9.85
N TYR A 298 -20.96 -2.94 8.74
CA TYR A 298 -19.80 -3.83 8.77
C TYR A 298 -18.54 -3.16 9.36
N MET A 299 -18.44 -1.83 9.40
CA MET A 299 -17.35 -1.12 10.08
C MET A 299 -17.32 -1.42 11.59
N ALA A 300 -18.46 -1.80 12.18
CA ALA A 300 -18.54 -2.22 13.56
C ALA A 300 -18.08 -3.69 13.79
N ARG A 301 -17.81 -4.44 12.71
CA ARG A 301 -17.38 -5.83 12.78
C ARG A 301 -16.14 -5.97 13.67
N HIS A 302 -16.18 -6.95 14.57
CA HIS A 302 -15.13 -7.18 15.55
C HIS A 302 -14.80 -5.99 16.48
N ARG A 303 -15.62 -4.92 16.49
CA ARG A 303 -15.45 -3.71 17.31
C ARG A 303 -14.07 -3.05 17.12
N GLN A 304 -13.51 -3.12 15.92
CA GLN A 304 -12.13 -2.68 15.68
C GLN A 304 -12.00 -1.49 14.72
N ASN A 305 -13.08 -1.02 14.06
CA ASN A 305 -13.00 0.06 13.08
C ASN A 305 -13.85 1.30 13.47
N TYR A 306 -14.07 1.51 14.77
CA TYR A 306 -14.59 2.78 15.25
C TYR A 306 -13.57 3.90 15.08
N ALA A 307 -13.98 5.15 15.26
CA ALA A 307 -13.06 6.28 15.18
C ALA A 307 -11.78 6.06 16.01
N TRP A 308 -10.62 6.32 15.39
CA TRP A 308 -9.27 6.12 15.92
C TRP A 308 -8.82 4.66 16.04
N GLN A 309 -9.53 3.78 15.38
CA GLN A 309 -9.19 2.36 15.38
C GLN A 309 -8.95 1.87 13.96
N TYR A 310 -8.13 0.84 13.80
CA TYR A 310 -7.88 0.10 12.58
C TYR A 310 -7.75 1.03 11.37
N HIS A 311 -8.46 0.77 10.24
CA HIS A 311 -8.42 1.62 9.05
C HIS A 311 -9.07 3.01 9.27
N ASN A 312 -9.88 3.16 10.31
CA ASN A 312 -10.58 4.40 10.64
C ASN A 312 -9.82 5.28 11.65
N GLY A 313 -8.52 5.42 11.44
CA GLY A 313 -7.66 6.33 12.20
C GLY A 313 -6.72 5.67 13.21
N GLY A 314 -6.52 4.35 13.17
CA GLY A 314 -5.41 3.68 13.85
C GLY A 314 -4.06 4.10 13.24
N VAL A 315 -3.00 4.05 14.04
CA VAL A 315 -1.62 4.26 13.58
C VAL A 315 -1.06 2.95 13.05
N TRP A 316 -0.57 2.96 11.82
CA TRP A 316 -0.05 1.77 11.14
C TRP A 316 1.45 1.94 10.83
N PRO A 317 2.34 1.20 11.50
CA PRO A 317 3.77 1.29 11.21
C PRO A 317 4.11 1.01 9.75
N MET A 318 3.38 0.10 9.10
CA MET A 318 3.54 -0.17 7.66
C MET A 318 3.32 1.10 6.82
N ILE A 319 2.26 1.88 7.08
CA ILE A 319 2.02 3.15 6.37
C ILE A 319 3.11 4.17 6.72
N GLY A 320 3.64 4.11 7.95
CA GLY A 320 4.78 4.93 8.37
C GLY A 320 6.01 4.75 7.49
N ALA A 321 6.26 3.54 7.00
CA ALA A 321 7.33 3.32 6.02
C ALA A 321 7.06 4.09 4.71
N PHE A 322 5.87 4.00 4.14
CA PHE A 322 5.52 4.75 2.91
C PHE A 322 5.49 6.28 3.13
N TRP A 323 5.18 6.74 4.34
CA TRP A 323 5.33 8.15 4.73
C TRP A 323 6.78 8.60 4.59
N ILE A 324 7.72 7.83 5.11
CA ILE A 324 9.15 8.11 5.03
C ILE A 324 9.62 8.13 3.57
N LEU A 325 9.23 7.15 2.76
CA LEU A 325 9.54 7.13 1.32
C LEU A 325 9.03 8.40 0.61
N ALA A 326 7.80 8.82 0.90
CA ALA A 326 7.21 10.02 0.31
C ALA A 326 7.96 11.30 0.72
N LEU A 327 8.42 11.38 1.98
CA LEU A 327 9.26 12.49 2.46
C LEU A 327 10.61 12.54 1.74
N VAL A 328 11.28 11.39 1.59
CA VAL A 328 12.55 11.29 0.83
C VAL A 328 12.34 11.77 -0.60
N ARG A 329 11.31 11.25 -1.29
CA ARG A 329 10.97 11.61 -2.68
C ARG A 329 10.68 13.11 -2.86
N ALA A 330 10.09 13.74 -1.85
CA ALA A 330 9.79 15.17 -1.87
C ALA A 330 10.97 16.06 -1.42
N GLY A 331 12.13 15.48 -1.06
CA GLY A 331 13.32 16.19 -0.65
C GLY A 331 13.38 16.58 0.84
N PHE A 332 12.54 15.98 1.69
CA PHE A 332 12.51 16.24 3.13
C PHE A 332 13.40 15.24 3.93
N GLY A 333 14.64 15.04 3.51
CA GLY A 333 15.53 14.03 4.05
C GLY A 333 15.75 14.10 5.57
N SER A 334 15.91 15.29 6.15
CA SER A 334 16.09 15.47 7.60
C SER A 334 14.84 15.04 8.38
N LEU A 335 13.65 15.39 7.86
CA LEU A 335 12.38 14.97 8.46
C LEU A 335 12.19 13.46 8.32
N ALA A 336 12.51 12.89 7.16
CA ALA A 336 12.44 11.44 6.94
C ALA A 336 13.29 10.65 7.97
N ARG A 337 14.50 11.11 8.30
CA ARG A 337 15.34 10.50 9.33
C ARG A 337 14.72 10.59 10.72
N ALA A 338 14.13 11.73 11.09
CA ALA A 338 13.41 11.88 12.35
C ALA A 338 12.19 10.95 12.43
N GLU A 339 11.45 10.83 11.33
CA GLU A 339 10.29 9.93 11.24
C GLU A 339 10.68 8.45 11.29
N LEU A 340 11.85 8.06 10.77
CA LEU A 340 12.37 6.69 10.92
C LEU A 340 12.60 6.33 12.38
N THR A 341 13.11 7.26 13.20
CA THR A 341 13.26 7.07 14.64
C THR A 341 11.92 6.86 15.33
N LYS A 342 10.88 7.65 14.95
CA LYS A 342 9.52 7.47 15.48
C LYS A 342 8.90 6.14 15.01
N LEU A 343 9.19 5.71 13.78
CA LEU A 343 8.75 4.42 13.26
C LEU A 343 9.36 3.28 14.07
N ALA A 344 10.68 3.30 14.33
CA ALA A 344 11.34 2.33 15.20
C ALA A 344 10.73 2.30 16.60
N ALA A 345 10.47 3.48 17.20
CA ALA A 345 9.81 3.58 18.49
C ALA A 345 8.40 2.97 18.48
N SER A 346 7.64 3.13 17.41
CA SER A 346 6.32 2.50 17.27
C SER A 346 6.37 0.97 17.21
N CYS A 347 7.42 0.42 16.57
CA CYS A 347 7.66 -1.03 16.52
C CYS A 347 8.09 -1.58 17.89
N ALA A 348 8.82 -0.77 18.68
CA ALA A 348 9.31 -1.13 20.02
C ALA A 348 8.23 -1.11 21.12
N VAL A 349 7.05 -0.54 20.86
CA VAL A 349 5.97 -0.46 21.85
C VAL A 349 5.68 -1.83 22.46
N ARG A 350 5.78 -1.93 23.81
CA ARG A 350 5.63 -3.17 24.59
C ARG A 350 6.61 -4.28 24.19
N GLY A 351 7.87 -3.94 24.00
CA GLY A 351 8.96 -4.90 23.84
C GLY A 351 9.05 -5.47 22.43
N TRP A 352 9.25 -4.62 21.44
CA TRP A 352 9.44 -5.00 20.02
C TRP A 352 8.29 -5.85 19.45
N ARG A 353 7.07 -5.42 19.79
CA ARG A 353 5.88 -6.17 19.43
C ARG A 353 5.59 -6.16 17.91
N PHE A 354 6.07 -5.17 17.17
CA PHE A 354 5.73 -4.97 15.76
C PHE A 354 4.23 -5.15 15.53
N SER A 355 3.45 -4.35 16.25
CA SER A 355 1.99 -4.46 16.21
C SER A 355 1.43 -4.14 14.84
N GLU A 356 0.31 -4.74 14.48
CA GLU A 356 -0.39 -4.44 13.25
C GLU A 356 -0.77 -2.96 13.20
N TRP A 357 -1.37 -2.47 14.28
CA TRP A 357 -1.71 -1.06 14.44
C TRP A 357 -1.71 -0.65 15.93
N LEU A 358 -1.63 0.66 16.16
CA LEU A 358 -1.81 1.26 17.47
C LEU A 358 -3.10 2.09 17.45
N HIS A 359 -3.79 2.19 18.59
CA HIS A 359 -4.97 3.03 18.69
C HIS A 359 -4.61 4.52 18.49
N GLY A 360 -5.27 5.22 17.56
CA GLY A 360 -4.90 6.55 17.10
C GLY A 360 -4.90 7.67 18.17
N ARG A 361 -5.49 7.43 19.36
CA ARG A 361 -5.44 8.37 20.50
C ARG A 361 -4.67 7.84 21.69
N THR A 362 -4.93 6.58 22.07
CA THR A 362 -4.32 6.02 23.30
C THR A 362 -2.97 5.36 23.04
N LEU A 363 -2.58 5.18 21.77
CA LEU A 363 -1.35 4.55 21.29
C LEU A 363 -1.16 3.11 21.80
N GLY A 364 -2.18 2.55 22.41
CA GLY A 364 -2.17 1.15 22.84
C GLY A 364 -2.08 0.21 21.64
N PRO A 365 -1.18 -0.81 21.68
CA PRO A 365 -1.02 -1.75 20.58
C PRO A 365 -2.27 -2.62 20.41
N ARG A 366 -2.62 -2.86 19.15
CA ARG A 366 -3.82 -3.60 18.72
C ARG A 366 -3.47 -4.51 17.55
N GLY A 367 -4.46 -5.27 17.11
CA GLY A 367 -4.32 -6.20 16.01
C GLY A 367 -3.43 -7.39 16.37
N MET A 368 -2.77 -7.96 15.38
CA MET A 368 -1.83 -9.06 15.54
C MET A 368 -0.44 -8.54 15.91
N PRO A 369 0.27 -9.20 16.84
CA PRO A 369 1.68 -8.94 17.07
C PRO A 369 2.53 -9.61 16.01
N GLY A 370 3.77 -9.14 15.84
CA GLY A 370 4.73 -9.76 14.95
C GLY A 370 4.35 -9.62 13.47
N GLN A 371 3.90 -8.43 13.08
CA GLN A 371 3.51 -8.12 11.70
C GLN A 371 4.70 -8.00 10.78
N SER A 372 4.75 -8.87 9.76
CA SER A 372 5.85 -8.94 8.81
C SER A 372 6.01 -7.66 8.01
N TRP A 373 4.93 -7.08 7.51
CA TRP A 373 4.99 -5.83 6.72
C TRP A 373 5.45 -4.60 7.53
N SER A 374 5.25 -4.58 8.85
CA SER A 374 5.79 -3.51 9.70
C SER A 374 7.30 -3.61 9.80
N ALA A 375 7.84 -4.83 9.95
CA ALA A 375 9.27 -5.08 9.98
C ALA A 375 9.93 -4.84 8.61
N ALA A 376 9.35 -5.37 7.54
CA ALA A 376 9.85 -5.19 6.19
C ALA A 376 9.77 -3.71 5.75
N GLY A 377 8.70 -3.01 6.13
CA GLY A 377 8.55 -1.58 5.87
C GLY A 377 9.64 -0.74 6.54
N PHE A 378 10.02 -1.06 7.79
CA PHE A 378 11.13 -0.38 8.45
C PHE A 378 12.45 -0.57 7.67
N LEU A 379 12.77 -1.80 7.27
CA LEU A 379 14.00 -2.08 6.50
C LEU A 379 14.00 -1.36 5.14
N LEU A 380 12.86 -1.31 4.46
CA LEU A 380 12.72 -0.57 3.21
C LEU A 380 12.92 0.94 3.41
N ALA A 381 12.31 1.51 4.45
CA ALA A 381 12.42 2.94 4.75
C ALA A 381 13.87 3.34 5.10
N GLU A 382 14.56 2.53 5.90
CA GLU A 382 15.96 2.70 6.23
C GLU A 382 16.83 2.68 4.97
N HIS A 383 16.66 1.69 4.11
CA HIS A 383 17.39 1.54 2.85
C HIS A 383 17.21 2.77 1.92
N VAL A 384 15.99 3.25 1.75
CA VAL A 384 15.70 4.40 0.88
C VAL A 384 16.27 5.71 1.45
N ILE A 385 16.24 5.90 2.77
CA ILE A 385 16.87 7.07 3.43
C ILE A 385 18.38 7.10 3.17
N ASP A 386 19.02 5.94 3.11
CA ASP A 386 20.46 5.82 2.86
C ASP A 386 20.83 5.88 1.38
N GLY A 387 19.87 6.22 0.53
CA GLY A 387 20.06 6.42 -0.92
C GLY A 387 19.96 5.15 -1.75
N GLY A 388 19.40 4.09 -1.19
CA GLY A 388 19.14 2.85 -1.90
C GLY A 388 17.91 2.90 -2.83
N ASP A 389 17.69 1.82 -3.56
CA ASP A 389 16.63 1.71 -4.56
C ASP A 389 15.22 1.88 -3.97
N ASP A 390 14.44 2.80 -4.54
CA ASP A 390 13.02 2.99 -4.22
C ASP A 390 12.16 2.12 -5.17
N PRO A 391 11.23 1.30 -4.65
CA PRO A 391 10.33 0.50 -5.49
C PRO A 391 9.48 1.34 -6.47
N PHE A 392 9.32 2.61 -6.18
CA PHE A 392 8.56 3.54 -7.01
C PHE A 392 9.45 4.37 -7.95
N ASP A 393 10.75 4.14 -8.02
CA ASP A 393 11.59 4.79 -9.02
C ASP A 393 11.31 4.24 -10.41
N ALA A 394 11.38 5.12 -11.41
CA ALA A 394 11.26 4.71 -12.79
C ALA A 394 12.41 3.74 -13.13
N PRO A 395 12.15 2.63 -13.83
CA PRO A 395 13.22 1.77 -14.28
C PRO A 395 14.17 2.58 -15.16
N ALA A 396 15.48 2.38 -14.99
CA ALA A 396 16.53 3.05 -15.79
C ALA A 396 16.41 2.74 -17.30
N ARG A 397 15.69 1.68 -17.65
CA ARG A 397 15.27 1.34 -19.02
C ARG A 397 13.79 0.99 -18.95
N VAL A 398 12.93 1.75 -19.63
CA VAL A 398 11.60 1.29 -20.01
C VAL A 398 11.81 -0.11 -20.60
N LEU A 399 11.26 -1.14 -19.94
CA LEU A 399 11.27 -2.51 -20.45
C LEU A 399 10.87 -2.41 -21.91
N GLY A 400 11.81 -2.74 -22.84
CA GLY A 400 11.77 -2.28 -24.22
C GLY A 400 10.40 -2.40 -24.83
N ARG A 401 9.98 -1.38 -25.58
CA ARG A 401 8.69 -1.36 -26.29
C ARG A 401 8.51 -2.70 -26.97
N GLY A 402 7.66 -3.58 -26.43
CA GLY A 402 7.42 -4.91 -26.98
C GLY A 402 7.47 -6.07 -26.00
N MET A 403 7.88 -5.93 -24.73
CA MET A 403 8.07 -7.08 -23.86
C MET A 403 6.76 -7.66 -23.30
N VAL A 404 5.68 -6.91 -23.22
CA VAL A 404 4.44 -7.37 -22.59
C VAL A 404 3.28 -7.56 -23.57
N PHE A 405 3.19 -6.81 -24.66
CA PHE A 405 1.99 -6.78 -25.53
C PHE A 405 2.27 -6.96 -27.04
N ALA A 406 3.46 -7.39 -27.45
CA ALA A 406 3.71 -7.87 -28.82
C ALA A 406 3.56 -9.37 -28.90
#